data_7d806ca9567ad811687ab39c92b47841
#
_entry.id   7d806ca9567ad811687ab39c92b47841
#
_cell.length_a   1.000
_cell.length_b   1.000
_cell.length_c   1.000
_cell.angle_alpha   90.00
_cell.angle_beta   90.00
_cell.angle_gamma   90.00
#
_symmetry.space_group_name_H-M   'P 1'
#
loop_
_entity.id
_entity.type
_entity.pdbx_description
1 polymer ?
#
loop_
_entity_poly.entity_id
_entity_poly.type
_entity_poly.pdbx_seq_one_letter_code
_entity_poly.pdbx_strand_id
1 'polypeptide(L)'
;LEELEPLIKPNTKVIYVETPANPTMLLVDLAAVAEIAHRHGVKVFVDNTFATPYNTNPLDLGVDVVIHSLTKYIGGHGDLLGGAVISNDTEFLRQCRLGTLMHFGAVMAPFTAFLICRGIKTLGVRMRQYNKNALKIARWLEADPRIETVRYPFLESNPQYDIAKKQMRGG
;
A
#
# COMPACT_ATOMS: atom_id res chain seq x y z
N LEU A 1 -14.97 -10.23 2.45
CA LEU A 1 -14.22 -11.18 1.58
C LEU A 1 -15.13 -12.25 0.96
N GLU A 2 -16.21 -12.62 1.60
CA GLU A 2 -17.19 -13.59 1.07
C GLU A 2 -17.77 -13.19 -0.29
N GLU A 3 -17.81 -11.89 -0.58
CA GLU A 3 -18.30 -11.36 -1.86
C GLU A 3 -17.21 -11.34 -2.97
N LEU A 4 -15.94 -11.54 -2.63
CA LEU A 4 -14.84 -11.44 -3.60
C LEU A 4 -14.80 -12.65 -4.53
N GLU A 5 -14.88 -13.85 -3.98
CA GLU A 5 -14.71 -15.10 -4.74
C GLU A 5 -15.76 -15.25 -5.86
N PRO A 6 -17.07 -14.93 -5.64
CA PRO A 6 -18.07 -14.97 -6.69
C PRO A 6 -17.86 -13.97 -7.85
N LEU A 7 -17.03 -12.93 -7.63
CA LEU A 7 -16.73 -11.94 -8.67
C LEU A 7 -15.60 -12.37 -9.60
N ILE A 8 -14.84 -13.41 -9.22
CA ILE A 8 -13.75 -13.91 -10.05
C ILE A 8 -14.32 -14.69 -11.25
N LYS A 9 -13.97 -14.26 -12.45
CA LYS A 9 -14.39 -14.87 -13.71
C LYS A 9 -13.22 -15.60 -14.37
N PRO A 10 -13.48 -16.51 -15.36
CA PRO A 10 -12.41 -17.23 -16.07
C PRO A 10 -11.38 -16.32 -16.77
N ASN A 11 -11.76 -15.09 -17.09
CA ASN A 11 -10.88 -14.09 -17.70
C ASN A 11 -10.29 -13.10 -16.69
N THR A 12 -10.55 -13.22 -15.40
CA THR A 12 -9.92 -12.41 -14.36
C THR A 12 -8.43 -12.76 -14.28
N LYS A 13 -7.56 -11.76 -14.37
CA LYS A 13 -6.09 -11.93 -14.33
C LYS A 13 -5.47 -11.32 -13.09
N VAL A 14 -6.07 -10.27 -12.57
CA VAL A 14 -5.53 -9.49 -11.45
C VAL A 14 -6.67 -9.04 -10.55
N ILE A 15 -6.43 -9.12 -9.25
CA ILE A 15 -7.18 -8.39 -8.23
C ILE A 15 -6.29 -7.24 -7.79
N TYR A 16 -6.75 -6.01 -7.98
CA TYR A 16 -6.03 -4.79 -7.59
C TYR A 16 -6.70 -4.17 -6.37
N VAL A 17 -5.93 -3.94 -5.31
CA VAL A 17 -6.42 -3.35 -4.06
C VAL A 17 -5.51 -2.23 -3.58
N GLU A 18 -6.06 -1.29 -2.83
CA GLU A 18 -5.35 -0.26 -2.08
C GLU A 18 -5.66 -0.43 -0.59
N THR A 19 -4.64 -0.48 0.26
CA THR A 19 -4.85 -0.64 1.71
C THR A 19 -3.72 0.00 2.52
N PRO A 20 -4.02 0.93 3.45
CA PRO A 20 -5.32 1.61 3.66
C PRO A 20 -5.78 2.39 2.44
N ALA A 21 -7.08 2.36 2.13
CA ALA A 21 -7.64 3.01 0.94
C ALA A 21 -7.85 4.52 1.16
N ASN A 22 -7.47 5.32 0.18
CA ASN A 22 -7.72 6.77 0.16
C ASN A 22 -9.10 7.08 -0.47
N PRO A 23 -9.98 7.88 0.16
CA PRO A 23 -9.80 8.57 1.44
C PRO A 23 -10.42 7.83 2.64
N THR A 24 -10.97 6.64 2.42
CA THR A 24 -11.86 5.97 3.38
C THR A 24 -11.14 5.34 4.57
N MET A 25 -9.82 5.14 4.47
CA MET A 25 -8.97 4.41 5.44
C MET A 25 -9.38 2.94 5.66
N LEU A 26 -10.19 2.38 4.75
CA LEU A 26 -10.59 0.97 4.80
C LEU A 26 -9.37 0.07 4.57
N LEU A 27 -9.36 -1.02 5.31
CA LEU A 27 -8.34 -2.06 5.18
C LEU A 27 -8.86 -3.28 4.44
N VAL A 28 -7.97 -3.91 3.70
CA VAL A 28 -8.18 -5.22 3.08
C VAL A 28 -7.27 -6.23 3.76
N ASP A 29 -7.78 -7.38 4.20
CA ASP A 29 -6.95 -8.49 4.68
C ASP A 29 -6.19 -9.10 3.50
N LEU A 30 -4.93 -8.70 3.36
CA LEU A 30 -4.11 -9.05 2.20
C LEU A 30 -3.84 -10.55 2.09
N ALA A 31 -3.61 -11.22 3.22
CA ALA A 31 -3.35 -12.66 3.22
C ALA A 31 -4.58 -13.44 2.75
N ALA A 32 -5.77 -13.05 3.22
CA ALA A 32 -7.00 -13.70 2.82
C ALA A 32 -7.35 -13.45 1.33
N VAL A 33 -7.12 -12.22 0.83
CA VAL A 33 -7.30 -11.92 -0.61
C VAL A 33 -6.32 -12.72 -1.45
N ALA A 34 -5.05 -12.82 -1.05
CA ALA A 34 -4.04 -13.59 -1.77
C ALA A 34 -4.40 -15.08 -1.83
N GLU A 35 -4.85 -15.66 -0.72
CA GLU A 35 -5.30 -17.05 -0.67
C GLU A 35 -6.46 -17.31 -1.65
N ILE A 36 -7.49 -16.44 -1.63
CA ILE A 36 -8.64 -16.55 -2.54
C ILE A 36 -8.18 -16.44 -4.00
N ALA A 37 -7.40 -15.41 -4.34
CA ALA A 37 -6.95 -15.15 -5.68
C ALA A 37 -6.12 -16.33 -6.25
N HIS A 38 -5.21 -16.85 -5.47
CA HIS A 38 -4.30 -17.93 -5.89
C HIS A 38 -5.02 -19.25 -6.13
N ARG A 39 -6.11 -19.56 -5.40
CA ARG A 39 -6.96 -20.73 -5.71
C ARG A 39 -7.54 -20.67 -7.12
N HIS A 40 -7.71 -19.48 -7.68
CA HIS A 40 -8.23 -19.24 -9.04
C HIS A 40 -7.13 -18.89 -10.06
N GLY A 41 -5.84 -18.98 -9.69
CA GLY A 41 -4.73 -18.61 -10.56
C GLY A 41 -4.67 -17.13 -10.91
N VAL A 42 -5.24 -16.26 -10.07
CA VAL A 42 -5.29 -14.80 -10.23
C VAL A 42 -4.21 -14.15 -9.38
N LYS A 43 -3.50 -13.16 -9.93
CA LYS A 43 -2.47 -12.39 -9.21
C LYS A 43 -3.09 -11.26 -8.39
N VAL A 44 -2.48 -10.95 -7.25
CA VAL A 44 -2.87 -9.82 -6.39
C VAL A 44 -1.85 -8.70 -6.52
N PHE A 45 -2.34 -7.52 -6.89
CA PHE A 45 -1.58 -6.27 -6.96
C PHE A 45 -2.06 -5.35 -5.86
N VAL A 46 -1.13 -4.77 -5.11
CA VAL A 46 -1.45 -3.87 -3.99
C VAL A 46 -0.78 -2.52 -4.16
N ASP A 47 -1.56 -1.45 -4.15
CA ASP A 47 -1.03 -0.11 -3.89
C ASP A 47 -0.78 0.04 -2.39
N ASN A 48 0.49 0.06 -2.01
CA ASN A 48 0.95 0.16 -0.63
C ASN A 48 1.48 1.56 -0.29
N THR A 49 1.05 2.56 -1.05
CA THR A 49 1.57 3.93 -0.93
C THR A 49 1.37 4.52 0.47
N PHE A 50 0.18 4.34 1.07
CA PHE A 50 -0.13 4.91 2.40
C PHE A 50 0.59 4.19 3.52
N ALA A 51 0.56 2.86 3.54
CA ALA A 51 1.25 2.10 4.57
C ALA A 51 2.77 2.24 4.46
N THR A 52 3.31 2.33 3.25
CA THR A 52 4.75 2.26 2.95
C THR A 52 5.37 0.92 3.36
N PRO A 53 6.57 0.57 2.92
CA PRO A 53 7.24 -0.65 3.40
C PRO A 53 7.63 -0.57 4.89
N TYR A 54 7.50 0.61 5.51
CA TYR A 54 7.72 0.77 6.94
C TYR A 54 6.58 0.12 7.76
N ASN A 55 5.33 0.35 7.39
CA ASN A 55 4.17 -0.16 8.12
C ASN A 55 3.72 -1.54 7.63
N THR A 56 3.80 -1.82 6.32
CA THR A 56 3.33 -3.10 5.75
C THR A 56 4.25 -3.59 4.65
N ASN A 57 4.58 -4.89 4.66
CA ASN A 57 5.27 -5.59 3.58
C ASN A 57 4.30 -6.57 2.91
N PRO A 58 3.57 -6.19 1.86
CA PRO A 58 2.54 -7.04 1.26
C PRO A 58 3.07 -8.36 0.66
N LEU A 59 4.32 -8.39 0.17
CA LEU A 59 4.93 -9.61 -0.36
C LEU A 59 5.03 -10.73 0.70
N ASP A 60 5.25 -10.36 1.97
CA ASP A 60 5.31 -11.31 3.10
C ASP A 60 3.91 -11.88 3.43
N LEU A 61 2.84 -11.27 2.89
CA LEU A 61 1.44 -11.65 3.06
C LEU A 61 0.87 -12.39 1.84
N GLY A 62 1.72 -12.79 0.89
CA GLY A 62 1.32 -13.54 -0.30
C GLY A 62 0.92 -12.68 -1.50
N VAL A 63 1.04 -11.36 -1.43
CA VAL A 63 0.79 -10.47 -2.58
C VAL A 63 1.86 -10.67 -3.65
N ASP A 64 1.47 -10.67 -4.93
CA ASP A 64 2.39 -10.92 -6.04
C ASP A 64 3.14 -9.66 -6.48
N VAL A 65 2.45 -8.51 -6.46
CA VAL A 65 3.01 -7.24 -6.93
C VAL A 65 2.62 -6.10 -6.00
N VAL A 66 3.61 -5.33 -5.59
CA VAL A 66 3.44 -4.13 -4.78
C VAL A 66 3.73 -2.89 -5.61
N ILE A 67 2.85 -1.92 -5.53
CA ILE A 67 2.96 -0.63 -6.21
C ILE A 67 3.11 0.47 -5.17
N HIS A 68 3.97 1.42 -5.46
CA HIS A 68 4.13 2.63 -4.66
C HIS A 68 4.13 3.87 -5.53
N SER A 69 3.37 4.87 -5.13
CA SER A 69 3.66 6.24 -5.53
C SER A 69 4.85 6.75 -4.71
N LEU A 70 6.02 6.80 -5.36
CA LEU A 70 7.22 7.37 -4.75
C LEU A 70 7.10 8.87 -4.49
N THR A 71 6.14 9.52 -5.17
CA THR A 71 5.72 10.91 -5.00
C THR A 71 5.33 11.24 -3.57
N LYS A 72 4.83 10.26 -2.81
CA LYS A 72 4.26 10.44 -1.47
C LYS A 72 5.32 10.24 -0.39
N TYR A 73 5.10 9.34 0.56
CA TYR A 73 5.94 9.16 1.74
C TYR A 73 7.38 8.72 1.45
N ILE A 74 7.61 7.95 0.38
CA ILE A 74 8.97 7.48 0.05
C ILE A 74 9.84 8.66 -0.39
N GLY A 75 9.39 9.51 -1.31
CA GLY A 75 10.06 10.78 -1.62
C GLY A 75 10.01 11.74 -0.43
N GLY A 76 8.82 11.96 0.10
CA GLY A 76 8.56 12.58 1.41
C GLY A 76 8.78 14.08 1.54
N HIS A 77 9.12 14.77 0.43
CA HIS A 77 9.45 16.20 0.44
C HIS A 77 8.59 17.03 -0.53
N GLY A 78 7.68 16.38 -1.29
CA GLY A 78 6.77 17.07 -2.20
C GLY A 78 7.44 17.68 -3.44
N ASP A 79 8.65 17.22 -3.79
CA ASP A 79 9.54 17.81 -4.80
C ASP A 79 9.81 16.88 -6.00
N LEU A 80 9.13 15.73 -6.05
CA LEU A 80 9.29 14.73 -7.11
C LEU A 80 7.99 14.02 -7.47
N LEU A 81 7.96 13.46 -8.68
CA LEU A 81 6.96 12.50 -9.12
C LEU A 81 7.65 11.19 -9.50
N GLY A 82 7.11 10.06 -9.06
CA GLY A 82 7.67 8.76 -9.40
C GLY A 82 6.80 7.61 -8.93
N GLY A 83 7.03 6.43 -9.49
CA GLY A 83 6.38 5.18 -9.12
C GLY A 83 7.36 4.02 -9.07
N ALA A 84 7.00 2.99 -8.34
CA ALA A 84 7.75 1.74 -8.30
C ALA A 84 6.80 0.55 -8.35
N VAL A 85 7.24 -0.49 -9.06
CA VAL A 85 6.62 -1.81 -9.09
C VAL A 85 7.62 -2.79 -8.51
N ILE A 86 7.21 -3.53 -7.50
CA ILE A 86 8.04 -4.47 -6.76
C ILE A 86 7.37 -5.86 -6.80
N SER A 87 8.14 -6.89 -7.09
CA SER A 87 7.68 -8.28 -7.09
C SER A 87 8.86 -9.23 -6.85
N ASN A 88 8.57 -10.43 -6.36
CA ASN A 88 9.52 -11.54 -6.35
C ASN A 88 9.51 -12.33 -7.69
N ASP A 89 8.52 -12.10 -8.57
CA ASP A 89 8.43 -12.68 -9.91
C ASP A 89 9.36 -11.93 -10.87
N THR A 90 10.56 -12.47 -11.05
CA THR A 90 11.59 -11.85 -11.90
C THR A 90 11.20 -11.84 -13.37
N GLU A 91 10.42 -12.82 -13.84
CA GLU A 91 9.93 -12.85 -15.23
C GLU A 91 8.88 -11.75 -15.46
N PHE A 92 7.96 -11.55 -14.52
CA PHE A 92 7.03 -10.44 -14.56
C PHE A 92 7.76 -9.10 -14.64
N LEU A 93 8.78 -8.89 -13.79
CA LEU A 93 9.58 -7.65 -13.81
C LEU A 93 10.36 -7.49 -15.11
N ARG A 94 10.86 -8.59 -15.70
CA ARG A 94 11.51 -8.58 -17.01
C ARG A 94 10.55 -8.15 -18.11
N GLN A 95 9.33 -8.67 -18.10
CA GLN A 95 8.28 -8.27 -19.05
C GLN A 95 7.87 -6.80 -18.88
N CYS A 96 7.73 -6.31 -17.66
CA CYS A 96 7.49 -4.89 -17.40
C CYS A 96 8.62 -4.01 -17.98
N ARG A 97 9.87 -4.43 -17.80
CA ARG A 97 11.06 -3.68 -18.24
C ARG A 97 11.21 -3.67 -19.75
N LEU A 98 11.17 -4.84 -20.40
CA LEU A 98 11.40 -5.00 -21.82
C LEU A 98 10.15 -4.72 -22.68
N GLY A 99 8.97 -4.89 -22.10
CA GLY A 99 7.70 -4.57 -22.76
C GLY A 99 7.28 -3.12 -22.49
N THR A 100 6.60 -2.92 -21.37
CA THR A 100 5.92 -1.65 -21.07
C THR A 100 6.90 -0.47 -20.97
N LEU A 101 7.98 -0.61 -20.19
CA LEU A 101 8.93 0.49 -19.97
C LEU A 101 9.69 0.85 -21.24
N MET A 102 10.14 -0.13 -22.00
CA MET A 102 10.90 0.08 -23.23
C MET A 102 10.05 0.72 -24.35
N HIS A 103 8.77 0.30 -24.48
CA HIS A 103 7.92 0.73 -25.59
C HIS A 103 7.12 1.99 -25.30
N PHE A 104 6.70 2.21 -24.06
CA PHE A 104 5.88 3.37 -23.66
C PHE A 104 6.69 4.47 -22.96
N GLY A 105 7.93 4.22 -22.62
CA GLY A 105 8.77 5.17 -21.90
C GLY A 105 8.51 5.11 -20.38
N ALA A 106 8.21 6.24 -19.76
CA ALA A 106 8.08 6.39 -18.30
C ALA A 106 9.38 6.08 -17.53
N VAL A 107 10.53 6.25 -18.18
CA VAL A 107 11.84 6.10 -17.54
C VAL A 107 12.08 7.30 -16.62
N MET A 108 12.43 6.97 -15.37
CA MET A 108 12.68 7.98 -14.35
C MET A 108 13.93 8.82 -14.71
N ALA A 109 13.81 10.15 -14.64
CA ALA A 109 14.96 11.03 -14.82
C ALA A 109 16.01 10.80 -13.71
N PRO A 110 17.31 10.87 -14.02
CA PRO A 110 18.37 10.65 -13.03
C PRO A 110 18.28 11.56 -11.81
N PHE A 111 17.86 12.81 -11.97
CA PHE A 111 17.66 13.74 -10.86
C PHE A 111 16.51 13.31 -9.95
N THR A 112 15.41 12.84 -10.51
CA THR A 112 14.29 12.27 -9.72
C THR A 112 14.75 11.03 -8.93
N ALA A 113 15.51 10.14 -9.56
CA ALA A 113 16.09 8.98 -8.89
C ALA A 113 17.01 9.39 -7.72
N PHE A 114 17.83 10.40 -7.90
CA PHE A 114 18.67 10.97 -6.85
C PHE A 114 17.84 11.49 -5.67
N LEU A 115 16.76 12.25 -5.92
CA LEU A 115 15.88 12.77 -4.89
C LEU A 115 15.18 11.63 -4.12
N ILE A 116 14.72 10.59 -4.83
CA ILE A 116 14.13 9.40 -4.19
C ILE A 116 15.15 8.69 -3.28
N CYS A 117 16.36 8.44 -3.78
CA CYS A 117 17.44 7.83 -3.00
C CYS A 117 17.79 8.66 -1.76
N ARG A 118 17.69 9.98 -1.84
CA ARG A 118 17.86 10.88 -0.69
C ARG A 118 16.67 10.79 0.28
N GLY A 119 15.45 10.86 -0.24
CA GLY A 119 14.20 10.85 0.56
C GLY A 119 14.02 9.56 1.36
N ILE A 120 14.30 8.40 0.76
CA ILE A 120 14.12 7.10 1.40
C ILE A 120 15.00 6.91 2.65
N LYS A 121 16.14 7.59 2.73
CA LYS A 121 17.04 7.50 3.90
C LYS A 121 16.39 7.97 5.20
N THR A 122 15.39 8.84 5.12
CA THR A 122 14.67 9.35 6.28
C THR A 122 13.27 8.75 6.43
N LEU A 123 12.88 7.79 5.58
CA LEU A 123 11.55 7.20 5.59
C LEU A 123 11.18 6.66 6.99
N GLY A 124 12.05 5.87 7.60
CA GLY A 124 11.77 5.26 8.91
C GLY A 124 11.55 6.28 10.02
N VAL A 125 12.36 7.36 10.05
CA VAL A 125 12.20 8.44 11.05
C VAL A 125 10.89 9.19 10.83
N ARG A 126 10.57 9.52 9.57
CA ARG A 126 9.35 10.24 9.21
C ARG A 126 8.10 9.42 9.51
N MET A 127 8.08 8.14 9.09
CA MET A 127 6.93 7.27 9.33
C MET A 127 6.67 7.04 10.81
N ARG A 128 7.70 6.86 11.62
CA ARG A 128 7.55 6.77 13.08
C ARG A 128 6.87 8.00 13.66
N GLN A 129 7.28 9.19 13.21
CA GLN A 129 6.68 10.44 13.69
C GLN A 129 5.25 10.61 13.16
N TYR A 130 4.98 10.25 11.90
CA TYR A 130 3.64 10.31 11.33
C TYR A 130 2.68 9.39 12.08
N ASN A 131 3.04 8.13 12.30
CA ASN A 131 2.22 7.18 13.06
C ASN A 131 1.90 7.71 14.47
N LYS A 132 2.91 8.24 15.16
CA LYS A 132 2.72 8.82 16.50
C LYS A 132 1.76 10.03 16.48
N ASN A 133 1.94 10.92 15.52
CA ASN A 133 1.11 12.12 15.40
C ASN A 133 -0.32 11.77 14.99
N ALA A 134 -0.48 10.89 14.00
CA ALA A 134 -1.78 10.48 13.48
C ALA A 134 -2.62 9.79 14.57
N LEU A 135 -2.05 8.85 15.31
CA LEU A 135 -2.75 8.19 16.42
C LEU A 135 -3.15 9.19 17.52
N LYS A 136 -2.26 10.14 17.86
CA LYS A 136 -2.58 11.18 18.86
C LYS A 136 -3.75 12.06 18.40
N ILE A 137 -3.74 12.48 17.14
CA ILE A 137 -4.81 13.31 16.56
C ILE A 137 -6.10 12.49 16.46
N ALA A 138 -6.05 11.24 16.01
CA ALA A 138 -7.22 10.38 15.91
C ALA A 138 -7.91 10.20 17.28
N ARG A 139 -7.16 9.90 18.34
CA ARG A 139 -7.69 9.80 19.70
C ARG A 139 -8.27 11.11 20.22
N TRP A 140 -7.62 12.23 19.90
CA TRP A 140 -8.13 13.54 20.30
C TRP A 140 -9.44 13.88 19.59
N LEU A 141 -9.54 13.59 18.29
CA LEU A 141 -10.78 13.77 17.52
C LEU A 141 -11.89 12.84 18.02
N GLU A 142 -11.57 11.58 18.31
CA GLU A 142 -12.54 10.59 18.82
C GLU A 142 -13.15 11.01 20.17
N ALA A 143 -12.39 11.72 20.99
CA ALA A 143 -12.86 12.23 22.30
C ALA A 143 -13.70 13.51 22.18
N ASP A 144 -13.75 14.16 21.02
CA ASP A 144 -14.50 15.41 20.83
C ASP A 144 -15.98 15.11 20.50
N PRO A 145 -16.94 15.54 21.33
CA PRO A 145 -18.37 15.23 21.13
C PRO A 145 -18.98 15.83 19.85
N ARG A 146 -18.27 16.72 19.17
CA ARG A 146 -18.69 17.30 17.90
C ARG A 146 -18.33 16.39 16.70
N ILE A 147 -17.49 15.38 16.90
CA ILE A 147 -17.03 14.45 15.86
C ILE A 147 -17.84 13.16 15.98
N GLU A 148 -18.58 12.86 14.94
CA GLU A 148 -19.43 11.65 14.91
C GLU A 148 -18.61 10.37 14.65
N THR A 149 -17.60 10.46 13.77
CA THR A 149 -16.83 9.27 13.37
C THR A 149 -15.39 9.64 13.05
N VAL A 150 -14.44 8.87 13.59
CA VAL A 150 -13.03 8.93 13.22
C VAL A 150 -12.60 7.60 12.60
N ARG A 151 -12.11 7.64 11.36
CA ARG A 151 -11.63 6.44 10.66
C ARG A 151 -10.12 6.42 10.70
N TYR A 152 -9.56 5.63 11.59
CA TYR A 152 -8.12 5.43 11.69
C TYR A 152 -7.83 3.98 12.12
N PRO A 153 -6.97 3.24 11.39
CA PRO A 153 -6.82 1.80 11.56
C PRO A 153 -6.43 1.34 12.97
N PHE A 154 -5.66 2.15 13.70
CA PHE A 154 -5.16 1.82 15.05
C PHE A 154 -5.96 2.46 16.20
N LEU A 155 -7.19 2.92 15.95
CA LEU A 155 -8.16 3.15 17.02
C LEU A 155 -8.81 1.82 17.42
N GLU A 156 -8.92 1.56 18.71
CA GLU A 156 -9.55 0.32 19.22
C GLU A 156 -11.04 0.23 18.87
N SER A 157 -11.68 1.38 18.64
CA SER A 157 -13.05 1.51 18.15
C SER A 157 -13.22 1.18 16.66
N ASN A 158 -12.12 1.11 15.90
CA ASN A 158 -12.19 0.84 14.47
C ASN A 158 -12.58 -0.63 14.23
N PRO A 159 -13.64 -0.92 13.43
CA PRO A 159 -14.07 -2.30 13.15
C PRO A 159 -12.99 -3.19 12.52
N GLN A 160 -11.97 -2.59 11.91
CA GLN A 160 -10.86 -3.29 11.24
C GLN A 160 -9.55 -3.26 12.07
N TYR A 161 -9.63 -2.91 13.36
CA TYR A 161 -8.45 -2.84 14.24
C TYR A 161 -7.62 -4.12 14.27
N ASP A 162 -8.28 -5.28 14.30
CA ASP A 162 -7.59 -6.58 14.31
C ASP A 162 -6.88 -6.87 12.99
N ILE A 163 -7.45 -6.45 11.85
CA ILE A 163 -6.79 -6.52 10.54
C ILE A 163 -5.55 -5.63 10.55
N ALA A 164 -5.66 -4.40 11.06
CA ALA A 164 -4.53 -3.50 11.19
C ALA A 164 -3.39 -4.13 11.99
N LYS A 165 -3.70 -4.65 13.18
CA LYS A 165 -2.70 -5.30 14.05
C LYS A 165 -2.07 -6.55 13.45
N LYS A 166 -2.83 -7.31 12.65
CA LYS A 166 -2.36 -8.53 12.00
C LYS A 166 -1.32 -8.25 10.92
N GLN A 167 -1.51 -7.21 10.10
CA GLN A 167 -0.73 -7.00 8.87
C GLN A 167 0.11 -5.72 8.86
N MET A 168 -0.09 -4.78 9.79
CA MET A 168 0.61 -3.50 9.84
C MET A 168 1.43 -3.38 11.14
N ARG A 169 2.60 -2.74 11.05
CA ARG A 169 3.45 -2.42 12.22
C ARG A 169 3.05 -1.12 12.91
N GLY A 170 2.19 -0.34 12.29
CA GLY A 170 1.67 0.95 12.74
C GLY A 170 0.87 1.61 11.62
N GLY A 171 0.25 2.75 11.93
CA GLY A 171 -0.58 3.51 10.99
C GLY A 171 -0.54 4.99 11.28
#